data_e096a8473cb7d8df87dc1c6430c69abe
#
_entry.id   e096a8473cb7d8df87dc1c6430c69abe
#
_cell.length_a   1.000
_cell.length_b   1.000
_cell.length_c   1.000
_cell.angle_alpha   90.00
_cell.angle_beta   90.00
_cell.angle_gamma   90.00
#
_symmetry.space_group_name_H-M   'P 1'
#
loop_
_entity.id
_entity.type
_entity.pdbx_description
1 polymer ?
#
loop_
_entity_poly.entity_id
_entity_poly.type
_entity_poly.pdbx_seq_one_letter_code
_entity_poly.pdbx_strand_id
1 'polypeptide(L)'
;MTTRYNIRPALSTLGLALLLSACGGAGGEEIGAVDTVFKFIGPDHKIVVDAYDDPKVTGVTCYVSRAKTGGVSGALGLAEDKSEASIACRQVGPVSVTQPLPKREEVYSERLSILFKRLRVVRLVDPKRNTLVYLTYSDRVIEGSPQNSVTAVPVDRATPIPLK
;
A
#
# COMPACT_ATOMS: atom_id res chain seq x y z
N MET A 1 23.28 33.56 -66.74
CA MET A 1 22.37 32.50 -66.26
C MET A 1 22.88 32.05 -64.92
N THR A 2 22.30 32.58 -63.84
CA THR A 2 22.71 32.29 -62.43
C THR A 2 21.55 31.64 -61.75
N THR A 3 21.65 30.34 -61.53
CA THR A 3 20.65 29.52 -60.83
C THR A 3 20.86 29.63 -59.32
N ARG A 4 19.90 30.23 -58.63
CA ARG A 4 19.89 30.29 -57.15
C ARG A 4 19.21 29.04 -56.57
N TYR A 5 19.98 28.24 -55.81
CA TYR A 5 19.45 27.14 -55.01
C TYR A 5 18.92 27.67 -53.66
N ASN A 6 17.62 27.52 -53.42
CA ASN A 6 16.99 27.77 -52.15
C ASN A 6 17.08 26.52 -51.26
N ILE A 7 17.95 26.56 -50.26
CA ILE A 7 18.02 25.52 -49.23
C ILE A 7 17.00 25.90 -48.13
N ARG A 8 15.93 25.12 -47.98
CA ARG A 8 14.99 25.22 -46.86
C ARG A 8 15.54 24.37 -45.69
N PRO A 9 15.68 24.92 -44.48
CA PRO A 9 16.02 24.11 -43.30
C PRO A 9 14.79 23.32 -42.87
N ALA A 10 14.89 22.00 -42.82
CA ALA A 10 13.93 21.12 -42.19
C ALA A 10 14.11 21.23 -40.67
N LEU A 11 13.15 21.84 -40.01
CA LEU A 11 13.08 21.79 -38.53
C LEU A 11 12.61 20.38 -38.12
N SER A 12 13.57 19.57 -37.68
CA SER A 12 13.28 18.31 -37.01
C SER A 12 12.82 18.60 -35.58
N THR A 13 11.51 18.56 -35.35
CA THR A 13 10.94 18.55 -33.99
C THR A 13 11.22 17.21 -33.35
N LEU A 14 12.24 17.17 -32.49
CA LEU A 14 12.56 16.04 -31.62
C LEU A 14 11.52 15.99 -30.49
N GLY A 15 10.51 15.15 -30.67
CA GLY A 15 9.49 14.90 -29.65
C GLY A 15 10.12 14.20 -28.46
N LEU A 16 10.32 14.93 -27.36
CA LEU A 16 10.73 14.40 -26.07
C LEU A 16 9.51 13.68 -25.44
N ALA A 17 9.42 12.37 -25.70
CA ALA A 17 8.47 11.51 -25.00
C ALA A 17 8.92 11.40 -23.54
N LEU A 18 8.26 12.16 -22.65
CA LEU A 18 8.36 11.95 -21.20
C LEU A 18 7.72 10.58 -20.88
N LEU A 19 8.56 9.57 -20.71
CA LEU A 19 8.20 8.34 -20.04
C LEU A 19 7.97 8.68 -18.56
N LEU A 20 6.72 8.94 -18.19
CA LEU A 20 6.31 8.89 -16.79
C LEU A 20 6.45 7.43 -16.33
N SER A 21 7.64 7.11 -15.84
CA SER A 21 7.82 5.92 -15.02
C SER A 21 6.98 6.13 -13.77
N ALA A 22 5.80 5.51 -13.72
CA ALA A 22 5.07 5.33 -12.49
C ALA A 22 5.98 4.55 -11.55
N CYS A 23 6.72 5.26 -10.69
CA CYS A 23 7.29 4.68 -9.48
C CYS A 23 6.10 4.15 -8.68
N GLY A 24 5.78 2.87 -8.86
CA GLY A 24 4.95 2.11 -7.93
C GLY A 24 5.67 2.10 -6.59
N GLY A 25 5.54 3.18 -5.82
CA GLY A 25 5.88 3.19 -4.40
C GLY A 25 5.04 2.10 -3.75
N ALA A 26 5.59 1.43 -2.73
CA ALA A 26 4.90 0.46 -1.89
C ALA A 26 3.82 1.13 -1.01
N GLY A 27 3.02 2.03 -1.59
CA GLY A 27 1.89 2.72 -1.01
C GLY A 27 0.60 1.98 -1.36
N GLY A 28 -0.33 1.87 -0.42
CA GLY A 28 -1.67 1.38 -0.71
C GLY A 28 -2.41 2.32 -1.64
N GLU A 29 -3.32 1.79 -2.43
CA GLU A 29 -4.29 2.55 -3.20
C GLU A 29 -5.46 2.93 -2.29
N GLU A 30 -5.73 4.23 -2.10
CA GLU A 30 -6.91 4.66 -1.34
C GLU A 30 -8.18 4.32 -2.13
N ILE A 31 -8.95 3.36 -1.63
CA ILE A 31 -10.24 2.95 -2.22
C ILE A 31 -11.32 3.96 -1.89
N GLY A 32 -11.24 4.58 -0.72
CA GLY A 32 -12.18 5.60 -0.30
C GLY A 32 -12.02 6.01 1.15
N ALA A 33 -12.78 7.02 1.53
CA ALA A 33 -12.79 7.54 2.89
C ALA A 33 -14.22 7.93 3.31
N VAL A 34 -14.46 7.87 4.63
CA VAL A 34 -15.71 8.31 5.25
C VAL A 34 -15.38 9.33 6.33
N ASP A 35 -15.96 10.54 6.22
CA ASP A 35 -15.81 11.57 7.23
C ASP A 35 -16.59 11.18 8.49
N THR A 36 -15.94 11.33 9.65
CA THR A 36 -16.51 10.90 10.94
C THR A 36 -16.84 12.04 11.87
N VAL A 37 -16.09 13.15 11.79
CA VAL A 37 -16.30 14.34 12.62
C VAL A 37 -16.01 15.58 11.78
N PHE A 38 -17.01 16.44 11.65
CA PHE A 38 -16.86 17.74 11.00
C PHE A 38 -15.95 18.66 11.81
N LYS A 39 -15.00 19.30 11.14
CA LYS A 39 -14.12 20.34 11.69
C LYS A 39 -14.42 21.69 11.06
N PHE A 40 -14.60 22.72 11.90
CA PHE A 40 -14.87 24.08 11.42
C PHE A 40 -13.66 24.73 10.72
N ILE A 41 -12.45 24.26 11.05
CA ILE A 41 -11.18 24.71 10.44
C ILE A 41 -10.31 23.50 10.14
N GLY A 42 -9.91 23.36 8.88
CA GLY A 42 -9.09 22.26 8.38
C GLY A 42 -9.91 21.05 7.92
N PRO A 43 -9.26 20.00 7.43
CA PRO A 43 -9.94 18.79 6.96
C PRO A 43 -10.62 18.05 8.12
N ASP A 44 -11.69 17.32 7.81
CA ASP A 44 -12.45 16.53 8.76
C ASP A 44 -11.66 15.29 9.25
N HIS A 45 -12.05 14.75 10.41
CA HIS A 45 -11.62 13.42 10.80
C HIS A 45 -12.29 12.40 9.89
N LYS A 46 -11.53 11.43 9.41
CA LYS A 46 -12.06 10.42 8.51
C LYS A 46 -11.49 9.02 8.77
N ILE A 47 -12.22 8.01 8.35
CA ILE A 47 -11.70 6.65 8.19
C ILE A 47 -11.37 6.48 6.72
N VAL A 48 -10.16 6.07 6.42
CA VAL A 48 -9.72 5.72 5.06
C VAL A 48 -9.61 4.22 4.93
N VAL A 49 -9.83 3.72 3.72
CA VAL A 49 -9.61 2.32 3.35
C VAL A 49 -8.61 2.29 2.21
N ASP A 50 -7.49 1.65 2.44
CA ASP A 50 -6.42 1.46 1.47
C ASP A 50 -6.36 -0.01 1.05
N ALA A 51 -6.10 -0.28 -0.23
CA ALA A 51 -5.87 -1.61 -0.77
C ALA A 51 -4.37 -1.84 -1.03
N TYR A 52 -3.90 -3.03 -0.72
CA TYR A 52 -2.53 -3.48 -0.91
C TYR A 52 -2.50 -4.86 -1.54
N ASP A 53 -1.87 -4.99 -2.68
CA ASP A 53 -1.60 -6.27 -3.29
C ASP A 53 -0.33 -6.89 -2.70
N ASP A 54 -0.34 -8.20 -2.47
CA ASP A 54 0.87 -8.89 -2.03
C ASP A 54 1.90 -8.91 -3.17
N PRO A 55 3.12 -8.40 -2.96
CA PRO A 55 4.12 -8.26 -4.03
C PRO A 55 4.64 -9.60 -4.58
N LYS A 56 4.41 -10.72 -3.87
CA LYS A 56 4.88 -12.06 -4.25
C LYS A 56 3.76 -13.07 -4.46
N VAL A 57 2.52 -12.67 -4.21
CA VAL A 57 1.34 -13.52 -4.33
C VAL A 57 0.29 -12.79 -5.13
N THR A 58 0.13 -13.16 -6.39
CA THR A 58 -0.95 -12.61 -7.23
C THR A 58 -2.31 -13.15 -6.79
N GLY A 59 -3.36 -12.36 -7.03
CA GLY A 59 -4.73 -12.75 -6.71
C GLY A 59 -5.10 -12.62 -5.23
N VAL A 60 -4.27 -11.95 -4.42
CA VAL A 60 -4.57 -11.62 -3.03
C VAL A 60 -4.41 -10.12 -2.81
N THR A 61 -5.48 -9.49 -2.32
CA THR A 61 -5.50 -8.07 -1.94
C THR A 61 -5.89 -7.94 -0.47
N CYS A 62 -5.19 -7.08 0.25
CA CYS A 62 -5.48 -6.72 1.64
C CYS A 62 -6.08 -5.33 1.69
N TYR A 63 -7.24 -5.19 2.32
CA TYR A 63 -7.88 -3.91 2.60
C TYR A 63 -7.58 -3.52 4.04
N VAL A 64 -7.02 -2.35 4.25
CA VAL A 64 -6.68 -1.83 5.58
C VAL A 64 -7.48 -0.57 5.83
N SER A 65 -8.28 -0.57 6.89
CA SER A 65 -8.98 0.62 7.35
C SER A 65 -8.28 1.24 8.55
N ARG A 66 -8.20 2.57 8.56
CA ARG A 66 -7.56 3.33 9.64
C ARG A 66 -8.17 4.72 9.78
N ALA A 67 -8.17 5.25 11.00
CA ALA A 67 -8.57 6.62 11.25
C ALA A 67 -7.44 7.59 10.85
N LYS A 68 -7.81 8.67 10.17
CA LYS A 68 -6.97 9.84 9.90
C LYS A 68 -7.51 11.05 10.68
N THR A 69 -6.66 11.66 11.49
CA THR A 69 -6.99 12.87 12.21
C THR A 69 -6.95 14.07 11.27
N GLY A 70 -8.06 14.80 11.20
CA GLY A 70 -8.15 16.04 10.44
C GLY A 70 -7.73 17.28 11.25
N GLY A 71 -7.99 18.47 10.69
CA GLY A 71 -7.61 19.75 11.27
C GLY A 71 -6.18 20.15 10.94
N VAL A 72 -5.75 21.30 11.47
CA VAL A 72 -4.39 21.84 11.22
C VAL A 72 -3.30 20.88 11.72
N SER A 73 -3.50 20.27 12.89
CA SER A 73 -2.55 19.30 13.45
C SER A 73 -2.42 18.04 12.59
N GLY A 74 -3.52 17.57 11.99
CA GLY A 74 -3.51 16.44 11.06
C GLY A 74 -2.80 16.78 9.74
N ALA A 75 -3.07 17.96 9.20
CA ALA A 75 -2.42 18.44 7.97
C ALA A 75 -0.91 18.63 8.12
N LEU A 76 -0.45 19.00 9.31
CA LEU A 76 0.98 19.13 9.63
C LEU A 76 1.63 17.80 10.07
N GLY A 77 0.86 16.69 10.12
CA GLY A 77 1.36 15.41 10.61
C GLY A 77 1.72 15.40 12.11
N LEU A 78 1.30 16.42 12.85
CA LEU A 78 1.55 16.56 14.29
C LEU A 78 0.47 15.89 15.14
N ALA A 79 -0.67 15.54 14.53
CA ALA A 79 -1.73 14.83 15.23
C ALA A 79 -1.30 13.38 15.50
N GLU A 80 -1.60 12.92 16.70
CA GLU A 80 -1.44 11.53 17.04
C GLU A 80 -2.63 10.74 16.50
N ASP A 81 -2.53 10.18 15.30
CA ASP A 81 -3.51 9.24 14.79
C ASP A 81 -3.55 8.02 15.71
N LYS A 82 -4.76 7.61 16.09
CA LYS A 82 -4.92 6.33 16.80
C LYS A 82 -4.32 5.24 15.93
N SER A 83 -3.41 4.46 16.51
CA SER A 83 -2.67 3.41 15.80
C SER A 83 -3.51 2.15 15.54
N GLU A 84 -4.83 2.28 15.61
CA GLU A 84 -5.77 1.19 15.37
C GLU A 84 -5.99 1.05 13.86
N ALA A 85 -5.61 -0.10 13.32
CA ALA A 85 -5.89 -0.48 11.96
C ALA A 85 -6.55 -1.85 11.93
N SER A 86 -7.56 -2.01 11.10
CA SER A 86 -8.17 -3.30 10.81
C SER A 86 -7.74 -3.77 9.43
N ILE A 87 -7.55 -5.09 9.28
CA ILE A 87 -7.14 -5.70 8.01
C ILE A 87 -8.11 -6.79 7.57
N ALA A 88 -8.42 -6.82 6.28
CA ALA A 88 -9.16 -7.90 5.65
C ALA A 88 -8.50 -8.25 4.32
N CYS A 89 -7.78 -9.38 4.27
CA CYS A 89 -7.23 -9.87 3.00
C CYS A 89 -8.21 -10.86 2.34
N ARG A 90 -8.32 -10.79 1.02
CA ARG A 90 -9.23 -11.61 0.23
C ARG A 90 -8.54 -12.12 -1.03
N GLN A 91 -8.96 -13.29 -1.44
CA GLN A 91 -8.67 -13.75 -2.78
C GLN A 91 -9.54 -12.95 -3.75
N VAL A 92 -8.92 -12.24 -4.68
CA VAL A 92 -9.57 -11.42 -5.71
C VAL A 92 -9.37 -11.99 -7.11
N GLY A 93 -8.62 -13.08 -7.23
CA GLY A 93 -8.33 -13.77 -8.48
C GLY A 93 -7.64 -15.11 -8.23
N PRO A 94 -7.20 -15.82 -9.27
CA PRO A 94 -6.40 -17.02 -9.12
C PRO A 94 -5.12 -16.74 -8.32
N VAL A 95 -4.91 -17.51 -7.26
CA VAL A 95 -3.70 -17.34 -6.42
C VAL A 95 -2.51 -18.00 -7.11
N SER A 96 -1.45 -17.22 -7.31
CA SER A 96 -0.16 -17.72 -7.80
C SER A 96 0.98 -17.11 -6.99
N VAL A 97 1.93 -17.94 -6.61
CA VAL A 97 3.12 -17.53 -5.87
C VAL A 97 4.30 -17.43 -6.83
N THR A 98 4.84 -16.23 -7.00
CA THR A 98 5.88 -15.95 -8.00
C THR A 98 7.26 -16.51 -7.64
N GLN A 99 7.51 -16.77 -6.35
CA GLN A 99 8.77 -17.30 -5.83
C GLN A 99 8.56 -17.94 -4.45
N PRO A 100 9.43 -18.87 -4.00
CA PRO A 100 9.31 -19.45 -2.67
C PRO A 100 9.26 -18.40 -1.58
N LEU A 101 8.26 -18.51 -0.68
CA LEU A 101 8.01 -17.54 0.37
C LEU A 101 8.79 -17.89 1.64
N PRO A 102 9.33 -16.90 2.36
CA PRO A 102 9.77 -17.10 3.73
C PRO A 102 8.55 -17.33 4.64
N LYS A 103 8.75 -18.05 5.76
CA LYS A 103 7.68 -18.28 6.74
C LYS A 103 7.08 -17.00 7.30
N ARG A 104 7.86 -15.92 7.33
CA ARG A 104 7.46 -14.58 7.77
C ARG A 104 8.15 -13.52 6.91
N GLU A 105 7.39 -12.55 6.43
CA GLU A 105 7.90 -11.44 5.64
C GLU A 105 7.02 -10.19 5.85
N GLU A 106 7.64 -9.02 6.04
CA GLU A 106 6.94 -7.76 5.94
C GLU A 106 6.67 -7.49 4.46
N VAL A 107 5.40 -7.41 4.09
CA VAL A 107 4.96 -7.24 2.70
C VAL A 107 4.58 -5.79 2.41
N TYR A 108 4.26 -5.04 3.47
CA TYR A 108 3.90 -3.65 3.34
C TYR A 108 4.22 -2.88 4.63
N SER A 109 4.64 -1.61 4.49
CA SER A 109 4.70 -0.68 5.62
C SER A 109 4.46 0.76 5.18
N GLU A 110 3.73 1.51 5.99
CA GLU A 110 3.43 2.92 5.77
C GLU A 110 3.77 3.75 7.01
N ARG A 111 4.29 4.95 6.79
CA ARG A 111 4.52 5.90 7.86
C ARG A 111 3.21 6.62 8.17
N LEU A 112 2.74 6.51 9.41
CA LEU A 112 1.51 7.14 9.89
C LEU A 112 1.72 8.53 10.51
N SER A 113 2.95 8.83 10.96
CA SER A 113 3.28 10.14 11.50
C SER A 113 4.70 10.54 11.15
N ILE A 114 4.99 11.85 11.24
CA ILE A 114 6.34 12.38 10.98
C ILE A 114 7.34 11.83 11.98
N LEU A 115 6.93 11.57 13.21
CA LEU A 115 7.86 11.31 14.28
C LEU A 115 8.17 9.83 14.53
N PHE A 116 7.18 8.91 14.61
CA PHE A 116 7.54 7.57 15.14
C PHE A 116 6.57 6.43 14.84
N LYS A 117 5.42 6.64 14.17
CA LYS A 117 4.45 5.58 13.96
C LYS A 117 4.52 5.01 12.55
N ARG A 118 4.67 3.70 12.46
CA ARG A 118 4.65 2.98 11.19
C ARG A 118 3.64 1.84 11.28
N LEU A 119 2.72 1.81 10.34
CA LEU A 119 1.86 0.65 10.10
C LEU A 119 2.68 -0.40 9.35
N ARG A 120 2.60 -1.65 9.79
CA ARG A 120 3.23 -2.80 9.13
C ARG A 120 2.20 -3.87 8.82
N VAL A 121 2.35 -4.50 7.69
CA VAL A 121 1.63 -5.72 7.34
C VAL A 121 2.65 -6.82 7.11
N VAL A 122 2.54 -7.87 7.91
CA VAL A 122 3.42 -9.04 7.86
C VAL A 122 2.64 -10.25 7.38
N ARG A 123 3.13 -10.87 6.30
CA ARG A 123 2.64 -12.17 5.86
C ARG A 123 3.35 -13.29 6.62
N LEU A 124 2.56 -14.19 7.15
CA LEU A 124 2.96 -15.47 7.73
C LEU A 124 2.42 -16.59 6.84
N VAL A 125 3.14 -17.70 6.74
CA VAL A 125 2.66 -18.89 6.00
C VAL A 125 2.39 -20.01 6.99
N ASP A 126 1.13 -20.52 6.98
CA ASP A 126 0.76 -21.76 7.66
C ASP A 126 0.80 -22.93 6.67
N PRO A 127 1.90 -23.67 6.59
CA PRO A 127 2.03 -24.76 5.61
C PRO A 127 1.10 -25.93 5.91
N LYS A 128 0.75 -26.14 7.18
CA LYS A 128 -0.16 -27.23 7.57
C LYS A 128 -1.55 -27.05 6.98
N ARG A 129 -2.00 -25.79 6.88
CA ARG A 129 -3.33 -25.44 6.35
C ARG A 129 -3.29 -24.90 4.93
N ASN A 130 -2.11 -24.76 4.34
CA ASN A 130 -1.86 -24.11 3.05
C ASN A 130 -2.51 -22.72 3.00
N THR A 131 -2.20 -21.88 4.00
CA THR A 131 -2.90 -20.62 4.24
C THR A 131 -1.89 -19.47 4.40
N LEU A 132 -2.20 -18.34 3.75
CA LEU A 132 -1.50 -17.07 3.95
C LEU A 132 -2.20 -16.32 5.10
N VAL A 133 -1.44 -15.93 6.11
CA VAL A 133 -1.94 -15.17 7.26
C VAL A 133 -1.30 -13.79 7.25
N TYR A 134 -2.11 -12.75 7.30
CA TYR A 134 -1.64 -11.37 7.30
C TYR A 134 -1.94 -10.73 8.64
N LEU A 135 -0.91 -10.21 9.28
CA LEU A 135 -0.95 -9.50 10.54
C LEU A 135 -0.62 -8.03 10.30
N THR A 136 -1.52 -7.13 10.69
CA THR A 136 -1.21 -5.70 10.75
C THR A 136 -0.99 -5.27 12.19
N TYR A 137 -0.03 -4.39 12.39
CA TYR A 137 0.24 -3.75 13.67
C TYR A 137 0.95 -2.41 13.45
N SER A 138 0.94 -1.55 14.47
CA SER A 138 1.67 -0.28 14.45
C SER A 138 2.84 -0.33 15.41
N ASP A 139 4.02 0.16 14.98
CA ASP A 139 5.13 0.38 15.89
C ASP A 139 4.73 1.41 16.96
N ARG A 140 5.01 1.12 18.20
CA ARG A 140 4.93 2.07 19.32
C ARG A 140 6.32 2.34 19.86
N VAL A 141 6.61 3.61 20.11
CA VAL A 141 7.86 4.04 20.75
C VAL A 141 7.72 4.09 22.27
N ILE A 142 6.47 4.02 22.77
CA ILE A 142 6.12 4.13 24.20
C ILE A 142 5.59 2.79 24.70
N GLU A 143 5.80 2.48 25.97
CA GLU A 143 5.37 1.23 26.63
C GLU A 143 3.90 0.87 26.35
N GLY A 144 3.66 -0.42 26.16
CA GLY A 144 2.35 -1.01 25.91
C GLY A 144 2.32 -1.97 24.74
N SER A 145 1.31 -2.84 24.69
CA SER A 145 1.10 -3.77 23.58
C SER A 145 0.64 -3.03 22.34
N PRO A 146 1.24 -3.29 21.14
CA PRO A 146 0.76 -2.69 19.91
C PRO A 146 -0.64 -3.20 19.56
N GLN A 147 -1.48 -2.30 19.09
CA GLN A 147 -2.76 -2.68 18.47
C GLN A 147 -2.47 -3.51 17.21
N ASN A 148 -3.21 -4.60 17.06
CA ASN A 148 -3.02 -5.50 15.94
C ASN A 148 -4.34 -6.08 15.44
N SER A 149 -4.33 -6.53 14.20
CA SER A 149 -5.43 -7.25 13.57
C SER A 149 -4.89 -8.32 12.63
N VAL A 150 -5.59 -9.44 12.51
CA VAL A 150 -5.17 -10.58 11.71
C VAL A 150 -6.27 -11.05 10.78
N THR A 151 -5.87 -11.49 9.60
CA THR A 151 -6.76 -12.12 8.60
C THR A 151 -6.03 -13.28 7.93
N ALA A 152 -6.77 -14.19 7.33
CA ALA A 152 -6.21 -15.37 6.66
C ALA A 152 -6.88 -15.60 5.31
N VAL A 153 -6.07 -15.97 4.33
CA VAL A 153 -6.49 -16.34 2.98
C VAL A 153 -6.07 -17.79 2.73
N PRO A 154 -7.01 -18.73 2.76
CA PRO A 154 -6.70 -20.12 2.40
C PRO A 154 -6.40 -20.20 0.90
N VAL A 155 -5.38 -21.00 0.57
CA VAL A 155 -5.01 -21.31 -0.82
C VAL A 155 -5.42 -22.75 -1.10
N ASP A 156 -5.87 -23.00 -2.33
CA ASP A 156 -6.25 -24.36 -2.72
C ASP A 156 -5.08 -25.34 -2.47
N ARG A 157 -5.38 -26.47 -1.87
CA ARG A 157 -4.38 -27.50 -1.58
C ARG A 157 -3.78 -28.12 -2.83
N ALA A 158 -4.46 -28.03 -3.98
CA ALA A 158 -3.91 -28.42 -5.27
C ALA A 158 -2.76 -27.47 -5.72
N THR A 159 -2.66 -26.29 -5.10
CA THR A 159 -1.58 -25.30 -5.34
C THR A 159 -0.82 -25.07 -4.03
N PRO A 160 0.10 -25.97 -3.65
CA PRO A 160 0.87 -25.83 -2.40
C PRO A 160 1.70 -24.55 -2.41
N ILE A 161 1.70 -23.81 -1.30
CA ILE A 161 2.50 -22.61 -1.14
C ILE A 161 3.97 -23.02 -1.03
N PRO A 162 4.85 -22.63 -1.99
CA PRO A 162 6.27 -22.97 -1.92
C PRO A 162 6.95 -22.16 -0.81
N LEU A 163 7.76 -22.84 0.02
CA LEU A 163 8.52 -22.23 1.11
C LEU A 163 10.03 -22.27 0.82
N LYS A 164 10.73 -21.24 1.35
CA LYS A 164 12.20 -21.24 1.45
C LYS A 164 12.63 -22.05 2.65
#